data_c4ccd2d09ed712af819f65e377ea78e6
#
_entry.id   c4ccd2d09ed712af819f65e377ea78e6
#
_cell.length_a   1.000
_cell.length_b   1.000
_cell.length_c   1.000
_cell.angle_alpha   90.00
_cell.angle_beta   90.00
_cell.angle_gamma   90.00
#
_symmetry.space_group_name_H-M   'P 1'
#
loop_
_entity.id
_entity.type
_entity.pdbx_description
1 polymer ?
#
loop_
_entity_poly.entity_id
_entity_poly.type
_entity_poly.pdbx_seq_one_letter_code
_entity_poly.pdbx_strand_id
1 'polypeptide(L)'
;MKNFLPEDYKKNQKLKINHSYLVEQFADYSKIFKEVEKVVKKGDYTLGKEVDICEKNFARRTGARYAISVGNGTDALLLALKGLNIGPGDEVITVPYTFIATVGSIVTAGAKPVFVDIKEDYNIDENKIK
;
A
#
# COMPACT_ATOMS: atom_id res chain seq x y z
N MET A 1 30.83 -11.13 -1.44
CA MET A 1 29.95 -10.04 -1.91
C MET A 1 30.41 -8.75 -1.27
N LYS A 2 30.86 -7.76 -2.06
CA LYS A 2 31.12 -6.41 -1.54
C LYS A 2 29.79 -5.85 -1.06
N ASN A 3 29.76 -5.29 0.16
CA ASN A 3 28.57 -4.68 0.76
C ASN A 3 27.96 -3.66 -0.21
N PHE A 4 26.76 -3.91 -0.65
CA PHE A 4 26.03 -3.05 -1.57
C PHE A 4 25.52 -1.75 -0.90
N LEU A 5 25.52 -1.72 0.44
CA LEU A 5 25.06 -0.55 1.18
C LEU A 5 26.15 0.54 1.20
N PRO A 6 25.80 1.80 0.92
CA PRO A 6 26.72 2.93 1.06
C PRO A 6 27.34 2.99 2.45
N GLU A 7 28.57 3.50 2.55
CA GLU A 7 29.29 3.63 3.82
C GLU A 7 28.49 4.38 4.89
N ASP A 8 27.67 5.35 4.49
CA ASP A 8 26.84 6.13 5.38
C ASP A 8 25.76 5.31 6.11
N TYR A 9 25.30 4.20 5.53
CA TYR A 9 24.38 3.26 6.18
C TYR A 9 25.06 2.39 7.25
N LYS A 10 26.38 2.32 7.25
CA LYS A 10 27.15 1.54 8.23
C LYS A 10 27.45 2.31 9.49
N LYS A 11 27.32 3.63 9.46
CA LYS A 11 27.52 4.49 10.63
C LYS A 11 26.18 4.62 11.36
N ASN A 12 26.21 4.34 12.67
CA ASN A 12 25.10 4.61 13.59
C ASN A 12 24.91 6.14 13.72
N GLN A 13 24.53 6.79 12.63
CA GLN A 13 24.18 8.21 12.67
C GLN A 13 22.78 8.33 13.28
N LYS A 14 22.68 9.07 14.38
CA LYS A 14 21.39 9.57 14.86
C LYS A 14 20.85 10.49 13.76
N LEU A 15 19.99 9.96 12.92
CA LEU A 15 19.27 10.77 11.94
C LEU A 15 18.46 11.82 12.70
N LYS A 16 18.52 13.06 12.25
CA LYS A 16 17.73 14.16 12.82
C LYS A 16 16.24 13.91 12.66
N ILE A 17 15.88 13.20 11.58
CA ILE A 17 14.53 12.70 11.29
C ILE A 17 14.66 11.21 11.01
N ASN A 18 13.96 10.38 11.77
CA ASN A 18 13.96 8.94 11.57
C ASN A 18 13.19 8.58 10.29
N HIS A 19 13.65 7.53 9.61
CA HIS A 19 12.93 6.98 8.46
C HIS A 19 11.57 6.40 8.89
N SER A 20 11.47 5.87 10.09
CA SER A 20 10.22 5.33 10.65
C SER A 20 10.19 5.55 12.16
N TYR A 21 9.00 5.60 12.70
CA TYR A 21 8.72 5.73 14.13
C TYR A 21 7.94 4.51 14.64
N LEU A 22 8.28 3.32 14.13
CA LEU A 22 7.56 2.08 14.45
C LEU A 22 7.62 1.74 15.95
N VAL A 23 8.73 2.02 16.62
CA VAL A 23 8.88 1.75 18.05
C VAL A 23 7.91 2.61 18.86
N GLU A 24 7.83 3.89 18.55
CA GLU A 24 6.93 4.84 19.19
C GLU A 24 5.46 4.55 18.84
N GLN A 25 5.21 4.25 17.57
CA GLN A 25 3.87 3.93 17.07
C GLN A 25 3.28 2.68 17.73
N PHE A 26 4.12 1.69 18.03
CA PHE A 26 3.72 0.44 18.65
C PHE A 26 4.13 0.32 20.13
N ALA A 27 4.38 1.44 20.81
CA ALA A 27 4.73 1.44 22.25
C ALA A 27 3.70 0.68 23.10
N ASP A 28 2.42 0.76 22.74
CA ASP A 28 1.29 0.07 23.39
C ASP A 28 1.03 -1.36 22.84
N TYR A 29 2.06 -2.02 22.30
CA TYR A 29 1.93 -3.34 21.67
C TYR A 29 1.20 -4.37 22.52
N SER A 30 1.29 -4.28 23.85
CA SER A 30 0.60 -5.20 24.76
C SER A 30 -0.93 -5.16 24.63
N LYS A 31 -1.51 -4.01 24.28
CA LYS A 31 -2.94 -3.87 24.00
C LYS A 31 -3.29 -4.56 22.68
N ILE A 32 -2.44 -4.40 21.66
CA ILE A 32 -2.60 -5.05 20.36
C ILE A 32 -2.60 -6.57 20.53
N PHE A 33 -1.63 -7.11 21.27
CA PHE A 33 -1.55 -8.56 21.52
C PHE A 33 -2.75 -9.12 22.27
N LYS A 34 -3.33 -8.37 23.21
CA LYS A 34 -4.56 -8.78 23.90
C LYS A 34 -5.76 -8.93 22.94
N GLU A 35 -5.89 -8.04 21.97
CA GLU A 35 -6.95 -8.16 20.97
C GLU A 35 -6.68 -9.32 20.00
N VAL A 36 -5.42 -9.50 19.55
CA VAL A 36 -5.01 -10.66 18.75
C VAL A 36 -5.30 -11.98 19.47
N GLU A 37 -5.00 -12.08 20.78
CA GLU A 37 -5.30 -13.25 21.60
C GLU A 37 -6.79 -13.62 21.59
N LYS A 38 -7.68 -12.64 21.62
CA LYS A 38 -9.13 -12.87 21.55
C LYS A 38 -9.53 -13.53 20.23
N VAL A 39 -8.95 -13.07 19.10
CA VAL A 39 -9.19 -13.66 17.78
C VAL A 39 -8.66 -15.08 17.73
N VAL A 40 -7.43 -15.29 18.19
CA VAL A 40 -6.80 -16.62 18.25
C VAL A 40 -7.65 -17.61 19.04
N LYS A 41 -8.13 -17.21 20.22
CA LYS A 41 -8.98 -18.06 21.08
C LYS A 41 -10.32 -18.43 20.44
N LYS A 42 -10.86 -17.57 19.58
CA LYS A 42 -12.09 -17.86 18.84
C LYS A 42 -11.88 -18.75 17.62
N GLY A 43 -10.67 -18.76 17.06
CA GLY A 43 -10.36 -19.46 15.81
C GLY A 43 -10.95 -18.80 14.55
N ASP A 44 -11.35 -17.54 14.62
CA ASP A 44 -12.04 -16.81 13.56
C ASP A 44 -11.02 -16.03 12.71
N TYR A 45 -10.24 -16.78 11.92
CA TYR A 45 -9.08 -16.23 11.19
C TYR A 45 -9.41 -15.72 9.78
N THR A 46 -10.54 -16.09 9.21
CA THR A 46 -10.87 -15.77 7.81
C THR A 46 -12.22 -15.07 7.75
N LEU A 47 -12.21 -13.83 7.21
CA LEU A 47 -13.40 -12.99 7.07
C LEU A 47 -14.20 -12.83 8.38
N GLY A 48 -13.47 -12.76 9.51
CA GLY A 48 -14.06 -12.66 10.82
C GLY A 48 -14.64 -11.27 11.13
N LYS A 49 -15.31 -11.19 12.27
CA LYS A 49 -15.95 -9.97 12.76
C LYS A 49 -14.99 -8.77 12.84
N GLU A 50 -13.74 -8.99 13.14
CA GLU A 50 -12.70 -7.97 13.25
C GLU A 50 -12.39 -7.33 11.88
N VAL A 51 -12.47 -8.11 10.78
CA VAL A 51 -12.36 -7.60 9.41
C VAL A 51 -13.53 -6.69 9.09
N ASP A 52 -14.77 -7.12 9.36
CA ASP A 52 -15.97 -6.32 9.15
C ASP A 52 -15.92 -4.97 9.89
N ILE A 53 -15.43 -4.98 11.15
CA ILE A 53 -15.28 -3.77 11.95
C ILE A 53 -14.23 -2.86 11.34
N CYS A 54 -13.10 -3.41 10.90
CA CYS A 54 -12.03 -2.65 10.25
C CYS A 54 -12.54 -1.97 8.98
N GLU A 55 -13.21 -2.69 8.11
CA GLU A 55 -13.78 -2.18 6.84
C GLU A 55 -14.79 -1.05 7.08
N LYS A 56 -15.73 -1.25 8.01
CA LYS A 56 -16.71 -0.21 8.38
C LYS A 56 -16.04 1.05 8.94
N ASN A 57 -15.03 0.88 9.80
CA ASN A 57 -14.31 2.00 10.38
C ASN A 57 -13.48 2.74 9.34
N PHE A 58 -12.82 2.02 8.42
CA PHE A 58 -12.04 2.59 7.35
C PHE A 58 -12.93 3.36 6.37
N ALA A 59 -14.02 2.76 5.91
CA ALA A 59 -15.00 3.42 5.05
C ALA A 59 -15.53 4.72 5.67
N ARG A 60 -15.93 4.67 6.95
CA ARG A 60 -16.39 5.87 7.67
C ARG A 60 -15.32 6.96 7.76
N ARG A 61 -14.07 6.59 8.01
CA ARG A 61 -12.97 7.56 8.18
C ARG A 61 -12.57 8.21 6.86
N THR A 62 -12.68 7.50 5.75
CA THR A 62 -12.34 8.00 4.41
C THR A 62 -13.52 8.65 3.69
N GLY A 63 -14.73 8.57 4.24
CA GLY A 63 -15.97 9.01 3.57
C GLY A 63 -16.41 8.11 2.42
N ALA A 64 -15.79 6.93 2.28
CA ALA A 64 -16.17 5.95 1.28
C ALA A 64 -17.45 5.20 1.69
N ARG A 65 -18.23 4.75 0.69
CA ARG A 65 -19.43 3.96 0.95
C ARG A 65 -19.09 2.56 1.47
N TYR A 66 -18.00 1.98 0.95
CA TYR A 66 -17.52 0.66 1.30
C TYR A 66 -16.00 0.66 1.39
N ALA A 67 -15.46 -0.25 2.18
CA ALA A 67 -14.06 -0.64 2.16
C ALA A 67 -14.00 -2.16 2.12
N ILE A 68 -13.03 -2.71 1.40
CA ILE A 68 -12.84 -4.15 1.22
C ILE A 68 -11.39 -4.46 1.56
N SER A 69 -11.21 -5.35 2.53
CA SER A 69 -9.90 -5.82 2.93
C SER A 69 -9.34 -6.81 1.90
N VAL A 70 -8.06 -6.66 1.60
CA VAL A 70 -7.31 -7.50 0.66
C VAL A 70 -5.97 -7.89 1.27
N GLY A 71 -5.24 -8.80 0.66
CA GLY A 71 -4.00 -9.34 1.20
C GLY A 71 -2.88 -8.32 1.38
N ASN A 72 -2.77 -7.37 0.46
CA ASN A 72 -1.74 -6.32 0.45
C ASN A 72 -2.09 -5.20 -0.53
N GLY A 73 -1.24 -4.15 -0.61
CA GLY A 73 -1.47 -3.02 -1.50
C GLY A 73 -1.38 -3.37 -3.00
N THR A 74 -0.59 -4.35 -3.38
CA THR A 74 -0.51 -4.84 -4.78
C THR A 74 -1.83 -5.47 -5.21
N ASP A 75 -2.40 -6.32 -4.33
CA ASP A 75 -3.73 -6.91 -4.55
C ASP A 75 -4.80 -5.83 -4.65
N ALA A 76 -4.72 -4.79 -3.79
CA ALA A 76 -5.66 -3.68 -3.83
C ALA A 76 -5.67 -2.97 -5.20
N LEU A 77 -4.49 -2.67 -5.75
CA LEU A 77 -4.34 -2.06 -7.06
C LEU A 77 -4.87 -2.97 -8.17
N LEU A 78 -4.47 -4.26 -8.16
CA LEU A 78 -4.90 -5.22 -9.16
C LEU A 78 -6.41 -5.43 -9.13
N LEU A 79 -6.99 -5.63 -7.95
CA LEU A 79 -8.43 -5.86 -7.81
C LEU A 79 -9.25 -4.62 -8.16
N ALA A 80 -8.74 -3.41 -7.90
CA ALA A 80 -9.37 -2.17 -8.35
C ALA A 80 -9.43 -2.09 -9.88
N LEU A 81 -8.32 -2.39 -10.57
CA LEU A 81 -8.29 -2.44 -12.03
C LEU A 81 -9.28 -3.49 -12.59
N LYS A 82 -9.26 -4.69 -12.00
CA LYS A 82 -10.19 -5.77 -12.40
C LYS A 82 -11.65 -5.41 -12.12
N GLY A 83 -11.95 -4.76 -11.01
CA GLY A 83 -13.30 -4.30 -10.67
C GLY A 83 -13.83 -3.22 -11.63
N LEU A 84 -12.94 -2.49 -12.28
CA LEU A 84 -13.25 -1.53 -13.34
C LEU A 84 -13.26 -2.17 -14.75
N ASN A 85 -13.07 -3.49 -14.84
CA ASN A 85 -12.95 -4.25 -16.10
C ASN A 85 -11.75 -3.80 -16.96
N ILE A 86 -10.71 -3.23 -16.36
CA ILE A 86 -9.48 -2.85 -17.07
C ILE A 86 -8.66 -4.11 -17.35
N GLY A 87 -8.22 -4.28 -18.61
CA GLY A 87 -7.51 -5.46 -19.06
C GLY A 87 -6.87 -5.31 -20.45
N PRO A 88 -6.76 -6.40 -21.21
CA PRO A 88 -6.14 -6.39 -22.53
C PRO A 88 -6.79 -5.39 -23.47
N GLY A 89 -5.98 -4.52 -24.08
CA GLY A 89 -6.41 -3.46 -24.96
C GLY A 89 -6.57 -2.09 -24.29
N ASP A 90 -6.59 -2.05 -22.96
CA ASP A 90 -6.67 -0.79 -22.21
C ASP A 90 -5.27 -0.22 -21.92
N GLU A 91 -5.20 1.09 -21.77
CA GLU A 91 -4.02 1.83 -21.31
C GLU A 91 -4.31 2.46 -19.95
N VAL A 92 -3.32 2.38 -19.05
CA VAL A 92 -3.40 2.99 -17.72
C VAL A 92 -2.26 3.98 -17.56
N ILE A 93 -2.60 5.25 -17.40
CA ILE A 93 -1.63 6.32 -17.20
C ILE A 93 -1.11 6.27 -15.77
N THR A 94 0.21 6.30 -15.61
CA THR A 94 0.88 6.32 -14.32
C THR A 94 2.22 7.06 -14.41
N VAL A 95 2.90 7.20 -13.27
CA VAL A 95 4.23 7.83 -13.22
C VAL A 95 5.32 6.76 -13.15
N PRO A 96 6.53 7.00 -13.72
CA PRO A 96 7.67 6.09 -13.58
C PRO A 96 8.29 6.16 -12.17
N TYR A 97 8.12 7.27 -11.46
CA TYR A 97 8.60 7.45 -10.10
C TYR A 97 7.59 6.88 -9.10
N THR A 98 7.58 5.57 -8.96
CA THR A 98 6.62 4.85 -8.11
C THR A 98 7.20 3.51 -7.65
N PHE A 99 6.50 2.85 -6.74
CA PHE A 99 6.81 1.48 -6.35
C PHE A 99 6.45 0.51 -7.48
N ILE A 100 7.24 -0.53 -7.65
CA ILE A 100 7.07 -1.51 -8.76
C ILE A 100 5.66 -2.12 -8.83
N ALA A 101 4.97 -2.23 -7.69
CA ALA A 101 3.61 -2.76 -7.64
C ALA A 101 2.61 -1.97 -8.48
N THR A 102 2.79 -0.66 -8.66
CA THR A 102 1.92 0.17 -9.50
C THR A 102 1.93 -0.33 -10.94
N VAL A 103 3.12 -0.45 -11.52
CA VAL A 103 3.30 -0.95 -12.90
C VAL A 103 2.95 -2.44 -12.98
N GLY A 104 3.40 -3.22 -11.99
CA GLY A 104 3.14 -4.66 -11.92
C GLY A 104 1.65 -5.00 -11.91
N SER A 105 0.83 -4.24 -11.18
CA SER A 105 -0.62 -4.44 -11.14
C SER A 105 -1.27 -4.15 -12.49
N ILE A 106 -0.83 -3.10 -13.20
CA ILE A 106 -1.34 -2.77 -14.54
C ILE A 106 -1.03 -3.89 -15.53
N VAL A 107 0.22 -4.35 -15.57
CA VAL A 107 0.66 -5.43 -16.46
C VAL A 107 -0.06 -6.75 -16.12
N THR A 108 -0.20 -7.07 -14.83
CA THR A 108 -0.92 -8.27 -14.38
C THR A 108 -2.42 -8.21 -14.69
N ALA A 109 -3.01 -7.02 -14.71
CA ALA A 109 -4.37 -6.83 -15.19
C ALA A 109 -4.51 -7.10 -16.70
N GLY A 110 -3.40 -7.10 -17.44
CA GLY A 110 -3.35 -7.26 -18.90
C GLY A 110 -3.37 -5.94 -19.66
N ALA A 111 -3.38 -4.82 -18.96
CA ALA A 111 -3.36 -3.49 -19.53
C ALA A 111 -1.93 -3.00 -19.82
N LYS A 112 -1.81 -1.96 -20.64
CA LYS A 112 -0.56 -1.33 -20.99
C LYS A 112 -0.31 -0.11 -20.11
N PRO A 113 0.81 -0.04 -19.33
CA PRO A 113 1.16 1.18 -18.61
C PRO A 113 1.64 2.26 -19.58
N VAL A 114 1.13 3.48 -19.41
CA VAL A 114 1.56 4.68 -20.13
C VAL A 114 2.17 5.65 -19.12
N PHE A 115 3.43 5.98 -19.33
CA PHE A 115 4.16 6.80 -18.36
C PHE A 115 4.05 8.29 -18.68
N VAL A 116 3.74 9.05 -17.65
CA VAL A 116 3.77 10.52 -17.64
C VAL A 116 4.69 10.95 -16.50
N ASP A 117 5.50 11.95 -16.74
CA ASP A 117 6.47 12.44 -15.77
C ASP A 117 5.80 13.09 -14.56
N ILE A 118 6.56 13.33 -13.51
CA ILE A 118 6.13 13.99 -12.27
C ILE A 118 6.47 15.48 -12.32
N LYS A 119 5.75 16.26 -11.51
CA LYS A 119 6.07 17.65 -11.15
C LYS A 119 7.10 17.69 -10.01
N GLU A 120 7.52 18.90 -9.64
CA GLU A 120 8.44 19.13 -8.52
C GLU A 120 7.87 18.65 -7.16
N ASP A 121 6.56 18.56 -7.02
CA ASP A 121 5.87 18.06 -5.85
C ASP A 121 5.72 16.52 -5.84
N TYR A 122 6.34 15.83 -6.80
CA TYR A 122 6.30 14.38 -7.01
C TYR A 122 4.93 13.81 -7.42
N ASN A 123 3.92 14.63 -7.65
CA ASN A 123 2.66 14.19 -8.25
C ASN A 123 2.76 14.13 -9.77
N ILE A 124 1.85 13.37 -10.41
CA ILE A 124 1.77 13.29 -11.86
C ILE A 124 1.62 14.68 -12.49
N ASP A 125 2.33 14.92 -13.59
CA ASP A 125 2.19 16.16 -14.36
C ASP A 125 1.00 16.03 -15.31
N GLU A 126 -0.14 16.54 -14.89
CA GLU A 126 -1.38 16.53 -15.66
C GLU A 126 -1.30 17.28 -16.99
N ASN A 127 -0.36 18.23 -17.12
CA ASN A 127 -0.16 18.99 -18.37
C ASN A 127 0.53 18.14 -19.45
N LYS A 128 1.13 17.01 -19.08
CA LYS A 128 1.78 16.07 -20.00
C LYS A 128 0.86 14.90 -20.39
N ILE A 129 -0.34 14.84 -19.86
CA ILE A 129 -1.36 13.86 -20.28
C ILE A 129 -1.96 14.36 -21.60
N LYS A 130 -1.77 13.59 -22.67
CA LYS A 130 -2.26 13.89 -24.02
C LYS A 130 -3.37 12.93 -24.41
#